data_8afdd1f2b4bc34c203a205f3d2c1c623
#
_entry.id   8afdd1f2b4bc34c203a205f3d2c1c623
#
_cell.length_a   1.000
_cell.length_b   1.000
_cell.length_c   1.000
_cell.angle_alpha   90.00
_cell.angle_beta   90.00
_cell.angle_gamma   90.00
#
_symmetry.space_group_name_H-M   'P 1'
#
loop_
_entity.id
_entity.type
_entity.pdbx_description
1 polymer ?
#
loop_
_entity_poly.entity_id
_entity_poly.type
_entity_poly.pdbx_seq_one_letter_code
_entity_poly.pdbx_strand_id
1 'polypeptide(L)'
;MKRRTLLTFLALGPFFTHVHAQPKTMKGIKEMQDNWKSLLAPGTEVPNAAEPLKLSKDEWKKRLAPAAYDVLREEGTERPGTSPLDREKRAGVFVCAGCGLPVFTSEMKFDSGTGWPSFFTFIPGALQTKTDYKIIYPRTEYHCARCGGHHGHVFDDGPAPTGKRYCNNGVALRFIPK
;
A
#
# COMPACT_ATOMS: atom_id res chain seq x y z
N MET A 1 -36.38 24.75 -49.03
CA MET A 1 -35.28 24.95 -48.08
C MET A 1 -35.05 23.64 -47.30
N LYS A 2 -33.99 22.87 -47.64
CA LYS A 2 -33.67 21.60 -46.97
C LYS A 2 -32.60 21.88 -45.90
N ARG A 3 -32.97 21.70 -44.62
CA ARG A 3 -32.01 21.78 -43.48
C ARG A 3 -31.18 20.50 -43.45
N ARG A 4 -29.86 20.63 -43.62
CA ARG A 4 -28.88 19.57 -43.40
C ARG A 4 -28.50 19.58 -41.93
N THR A 5 -28.84 18.50 -41.21
CA THR A 5 -28.39 18.24 -39.85
C THR A 5 -26.99 17.64 -39.91
N LEU A 6 -26.00 18.34 -39.38
CA LEU A 6 -24.64 17.85 -39.21
C LEU A 6 -24.63 16.97 -37.96
N LEU A 7 -24.42 15.67 -38.13
CA LEU A 7 -24.13 14.74 -37.04
C LEU A 7 -22.61 14.78 -36.75
N THR A 8 -22.25 15.37 -35.61
CA THR A 8 -20.88 15.35 -35.12
C THR A 8 -20.66 14.04 -34.40
N PHE A 9 -19.86 13.14 -34.97
CA PHE A 9 -19.41 11.93 -34.28
C PHE A 9 -18.29 12.30 -33.32
N LEU A 10 -18.55 12.23 -32.01
CA LEU A 10 -17.50 12.21 -31.01
C LEU A 10 -16.84 10.82 -31.03
N ALA A 11 -15.60 10.77 -31.52
CA ALA A 11 -14.78 9.58 -31.41
C ALA A 11 -14.30 9.45 -29.97
N LEU A 12 -14.90 8.55 -29.20
CA LEU A 12 -14.34 8.05 -27.93
C LEU A 12 -13.12 7.18 -28.29
N GLY A 13 -11.92 7.73 -28.08
CA GLY A 13 -10.68 6.96 -28.16
C GLY A 13 -10.68 5.85 -27.11
N PRO A 14 -10.04 4.70 -27.40
CA PRO A 14 -9.99 3.58 -26.46
C PRO A 14 -9.16 4.00 -25.23
N PHE A 15 -9.78 3.98 -24.04
CA PHE A 15 -9.10 4.01 -22.77
C PHE A 15 -8.33 2.70 -22.62
N PHE A 16 -7.05 2.69 -22.96
CA PHE A 16 -6.16 1.60 -22.61
C PHE A 16 -5.90 1.62 -21.10
N THR A 17 -6.69 0.88 -20.34
CA THR A 17 -6.33 0.54 -18.97
C THR A 17 -5.12 -0.40 -19.04
N HIS A 18 -3.94 0.09 -18.74
CA HIS A 18 -2.75 -0.72 -18.58
C HIS A 18 -2.94 -1.59 -17.33
N VAL A 19 -3.49 -2.77 -17.53
CA VAL A 19 -3.43 -3.82 -16.51
C VAL A 19 -1.97 -4.29 -16.50
N HIS A 20 -1.19 -3.80 -15.56
CA HIS A 20 0.16 -4.32 -15.33
C HIS A 20 0.03 -5.76 -14.87
N ALA A 21 0.45 -6.70 -15.74
CA ALA A 21 0.52 -8.11 -15.37
C ALA A 21 1.52 -8.27 -14.21
N GLN A 22 1.12 -8.98 -13.17
CA GLN A 22 2.01 -9.27 -12.03
C GLN A 22 3.26 -10.02 -12.50
N PRO A 23 4.45 -9.72 -11.94
CA PRO A 23 5.68 -10.40 -12.32
C PRO A 23 5.60 -11.88 -11.98
N LYS A 24 5.95 -12.74 -12.94
CA LYS A 24 5.91 -14.20 -12.79
C LYS A 24 7.20 -14.79 -12.21
N THR A 25 8.23 -13.97 -11.96
CA THR A 25 9.56 -14.43 -11.52
C THR A 25 10.10 -13.56 -10.39
N MET A 26 11.01 -14.10 -9.57
CA MET A 26 11.70 -13.35 -8.52
C MET A 26 12.56 -12.20 -9.09
N LYS A 27 13.11 -12.36 -10.30
CA LYS A 27 13.82 -11.28 -11.00
C LYS A 27 12.89 -10.10 -11.29
N GLY A 28 11.68 -10.36 -11.81
CA GLY A 28 10.68 -9.31 -12.05
C GLY A 28 10.20 -8.62 -10.76
N ILE A 29 10.14 -9.36 -9.63
CA ILE A 29 9.88 -8.75 -8.31
C ILE A 29 10.98 -7.75 -7.96
N LYS A 30 12.25 -8.14 -8.11
CA LYS A 30 13.38 -7.25 -7.79
C LYS A 30 13.37 -6.01 -8.68
N GLU A 31 13.14 -6.15 -9.97
CA GLU A 31 13.02 -5.02 -10.90
C GLU A 31 11.91 -4.05 -10.48
N MET A 32 10.73 -4.55 -10.10
CA MET A 32 9.62 -3.75 -9.56
C MET A 32 10.03 -3.04 -8.27
N GLN A 33 10.70 -3.74 -7.36
CA GLN A 33 11.17 -3.19 -6.09
C GLN A 33 12.23 -2.09 -6.30
N ASP A 34 13.14 -2.25 -7.26
CA ASP A 34 14.19 -1.27 -7.55
C ASP A 34 13.61 0.00 -8.23
N ASN A 35 12.55 -0.17 -9.04
CA ASN A 35 11.95 0.91 -9.84
C ASN A 35 10.78 1.65 -9.16
N TRP A 36 10.52 1.41 -7.89
CA TRP A 36 9.34 1.95 -7.19
C TRP A 36 9.19 3.48 -7.30
N LYS A 37 10.32 4.23 -7.40
CA LYS A 37 10.30 5.69 -7.53
C LYS A 37 9.67 6.20 -8.83
N SER A 38 9.63 5.36 -9.87
CA SER A 38 8.97 5.70 -11.14
C SER A 38 7.45 5.89 -11.01
N LEU A 39 6.87 5.44 -9.89
CA LEU A 39 5.46 5.58 -9.53
C LEU A 39 5.17 6.82 -8.67
N LEU A 40 6.17 7.65 -8.40
CA LEU A 40 5.98 8.98 -7.83
C LEU A 40 5.91 10.04 -8.93
N ALA A 41 5.10 11.06 -8.75
CA ALA A 41 5.14 12.24 -9.61
C ALA A 41 6.51 12.94 -9.49
N PRO A 42 7.02 13.55 -10.58
CA PRO A 42 8.28 14.29 -10.53
C PRO A 42 8.31 15.33 -9.39
N GLY A 43 9.41 15.37 -8.64
CA GLY A 43 9.58 16.29 -7.52
C GLY A 43 8.89 15.90 -6.21
N THR A 44 8.23 14.74 -6.15
CA THR A 44 7.64 14.26 -4.90
C THR A 44 8.73 13.85 -3.93
N GLU A 45 8.87 14.59 -2.83
CA GLU A 45 9.78 14.24 -1.74
C GLU A 45 9.13 13.23 -0.78
N VAL A 46 9.87 12.20 -0.43
CA VAL A 46 9.47 11.18 0.54
C VAL A 46 10.63 10.86 1.48
N PRO A 47 10.35 10.59 2.77
CA PRO A 47 11.38 10.21 3.72
C PRO A 47 12.01 8.86 3.36
N ASN A 48 13.22 8.61 3.85
CA ASN A 48 13.89 7.32 3.77
C ASN A 48 13.83 6.56 5.12
N ALA A 49 14.06 5.24 5.09
CA ALA A 49 14.01 4.39 6.29
C ALA A 49 15.21 4.59 7.23
N ALA A 50 16.32 5.14 6.74
CA ALA A 50 17.55 5.32 7.51
C ALA A 50 17.45 6.42 8.59
N GLU A 51 16.39 7.23 8.54
CA GLU A 51 16.13 8.29 9.52
C GLU A 51 14.98 7.90 10.46
N PRO A 52 15.25 7.24 11.60
CA PRO A 52 14.20 6.84 12.54
C PRO A 52 13.39 8.03 13.05
N LEU A 53 12.06 7.91 13.05
CA LEU A 53 11.16 8.90 13.65
C LEU A 53 10.66 8.37 14.99
N LYS A 54 11.12 8.98 16.06
CA LYS A 54 10.69 8.69 17.44
C LYS A 54 9.92 9.87 17.98
N LEU A 55 8.65 9.68 18.30
CA LEU A 55 7.77 10.67 18.94
C LEU A 55 7.19 10.08 20.21
N SER A 56 6.86 10.95 21.16
CA SER A 56 6.13 10.60 22.38
C SER A 56 4.70 10.15 22.03
N LYS A 57 4.04 9.49 22.99
CA LYS A 57 2.63 9.07 22.86
C LYS A 57 1.71 10.24 22.54
N ASP A 58 1.90 11.38 23.18
CA ASP A 58 1.08 12.58 22.99
C ASP A 58 1.30 13.24 21.63
N GLU A 59 2.53 13.25 21.12
CA GLU A 59 2.83 13.74 19.78
C GLU A 59 2.19 12.84 18.70
N TRP A 60 2.22 11.51 18.88
CA TRP A 60 1.52 10.59 17.99
C TRP A 60 0.02 10.80 17.99
N LYS A 61 -0.60 11.01 19.17
CA LYS A 61 -2.04 11.30 19.28
C LYS A 61 -2.45 12.60 18.61
N LYS A 62 -1.59 13.62 18.66
CA LYS A 62 -1.82 14.90 17.95
C LYS A 62 -1.67 14.77 16.44
N ARG A 63 -0.81 13.85 15.99
CA ARG A 63 -0.44 13.67 14.57
C ARG A 63 -1.41 12.75 13.81
N LEU A 64 -1.97 11.76 14.48
CA LEU A 64 -2.76 10.69 13.85
C LEU A 64 -4.25 10.84 14.16
N ALA A 65 -5.10 10.52 13.17
CA ALA A 65 -6.51 10.29 13.44
C ALA A 65 -6.67 9.10 14.42
N PRO A 66 -7.71 9.07 15.26
CA PRO A 66 -7.88 8.04 16.29
C PRO A 66 -7.74 6.60 15.79
N ALA A 67 -8.37 6.26 14.65
CA ALA A 67 -8.29 4.93 14.08
C ALA A 67 -6.87 4.58 13.59
N ALA A 68 -6.15 5.54 13.01
CA ALA A 68 -4.75 5.34 12.60
C ALA A 68 -3.81 5.23 13.81
N TYR A 69 -4.11 5.97 14.89
CA TYR A 69 -3.36 5.85 16.14
C TYR A 69 -3.55 4.46 16.76
N ASP A 70 -4.79 3.98 16.87
CA ASP A 70 -5.11 2.67 17.40
C ASP A 70 -4.34 1.57 16.67
N VAL A 71 -4.36 1.59 15.34
CA VAL A 71 -3.63 0.60 14.53
C VAL A 71 -2.12 0.77 14.65
N LEU A 72 -1.58 1.95 14.34
CA LEU A 72 -0.14 2.17 14.23
C LEU A 72 0.60 2.13 15.57
N ARG A 73 -0.07 2.44 16.69
CA ARG A 73 0.58 2.60 18.00
C ARG A 73 0.10 1.64 19.08
N GLU A 74 -1.14 1.16 18.97
CA GLU A 74 -1.72 0.21 19.94
C GLU A 74 -1.92 -1.19 19.31
N GLU A 75 -1.43 -1.39 18.05
CA GLU A 75 -1.51 -2.65 17.29
C GLU A 75 -2.96 -3.16 17.13
N GLY A 76 -3.90 -2.22 16.93
CA GLY A 76 -5.29 -2.53 16.61
C GLY A 76 -5.47 -3.07 15.21
N THR A 77 -6.70 -3.44 14.87
CA THR A 77 -7.08 -3.92 13.54
C THR A 77 -8.38 -3.25 13.11
N GLU A 78 -8.39 -2.63 11.92
CA GLU A 78 -9.62 -2.08 11.33
C GLU A 78 -10.58 -3.20 10.89
N ARG A 79 -11.88 -2.88 10.77
CA ARG A 79 -12.85 -3.85 10.26
C ARG A 79 -12.61 -4.14 8.77
N PRO A 80 -12.80 -5.40 8.29
CA PRO A 80 -12.68 -5.72 6.87
C PRO A 80 -13.64 -4.90 6.02
N GLY A 81 -13.21 -4.53 4.81
CA GLY A 81 -14.03 -3.78 3.84
C GLY A 81 -14.25 -2.31 4.14
N THR A 82 -13.68 -1.75 5.23
CA THR A 82 -13.89 -0.35 5.62
C THR A 82 -12.93 0.61 4.93
N SER A 83 -11.75 0.16 4.52
CA SER A 83 -10.77 1.02 3.87
C SER A 83 -11.03 1.16 2.37
N PRO A 84 -11.12 2.38 1.82
CA PRO A 84 -11.18 2.60 0.38
C PRO A 84 -9.91 2.12 -0.35
N LEU A 85 -8.77 2.01 0.36
CA LEU A 85 -7.51 1.54 -0.21
C LEU A 85 -7.52 0.05 -0.59
N ASP A 86 -8.47 -0.74 -0.07
CA ASP A 86 -8.67 -2.11 -0.51
C ASP A 86 -8.99 -2.16 -2.02
N ARG A 87 -9.78 -1.20 -2.50
CA ARG A 87 -10.20 -1.08 -3.91
C ARG A 87 -9.37 -0.10 -4.73
N GLU A 88 -8.29 0.47 -4.19
CA GLU A 88 -7.41 1.39 -4.92
C GLU A 88 -6.66 0.66 -6.04
N LYS A 89 -6.79 1.15 -7.29
CA LYS A 89 -6.20 0.55 -8.50
C LYS A 89 -5.37 1.53 -9.33
N ARG A 90 -5.34 2.81 -8.96
CA ARG A 90 -4.55 3.82 -9.68
C ARG A 90 -3.05 3.52 -9.51
N ALA A 91 -2.25 3.94 -10.50
CA ALA A 91 -0.79 3.91 -10.38
C ALA A 91 -0.33 4.88 -9.28
N GLY A 92 0.60 4.44 -8.43
CA GLY A 92 1.10 5.26 -7.33
C GLY A 92 1.77 4.46 -6.22
N VAL A 93 2.04 5.13 -5.11
CA VAL A 93 2.79 4.61 -3.97
C VAL A 93 1.96 4.69 -2.70
N PHE A 94 1.95 3.61 -1.93
CA PHE A 94 1.38 3.58 -0.58
C PHE A 94 2.48 3.91 0.43
N VAL A 95 2.23 4.92 1.26
CA VAL A 95 3.16 5.38 2.29
C VAL A 95 2.59 5.14 3.68
N CYS A 96 3.45 4.93 4.67
CA CYS A 96 3.05 4.85 6.06
C CYS A 96 2.28 6.10 6.50
N ALA A 97 1.08 5.96 7.02
CA ALA A 97 0.25 7.10 7.48
C ALA A 97 0.92 7.87 8.63
N GLY A 98 1.74 7.20 9.45
CA GLY A 98 2.44 7.82 10.57
C GLY A 98 3.60 8.71 10.14
N CYS A 99 4.45 8.27 9.22
CA CYS A 99 5.71 8.96 8.93
C CYS A 99 5.96 9.28 7.46
N GLY A 100 5.08 8.86 6.55
CA GLY A 100 5.22 9.11 5.12
C GLY A 100 6.21 8.21 4.38
N LEU A 101 6.87 7.24 5.06
CA LEU A 101 7.79 6.32 4.40
C LEU A 101 7.06 5.51 3.32
N PRO A 102 7.55 5.46 2.07
CA PRO A 102 7.05 4.55 1.05
C PRO A 102 7.19 3.08 1.48
N VAL A 103 6.11 2.32 1.42
CA VAL A 103 6.09 0.92 1.87
C VAL A 103 5.68 -0.07 0.79
N PHE A 104 4.73 0.33 -0.08
CA PHE A 104 4.28 -0.50 -1.20
C PHE A 104 4.04 0.36 -2.44
N THR A 105 3.92 -0.30 -3.60
CA THR A 105 3.44 0.32 -4.83
C THR A 105 2.12 -0.29 -5.27
N SER A 106 1.42 0.39 -6.19
CA SER A 106 0.22 -0.15 -6.84
C SER A 106 0.48 -1.46 -7.59
N GLU A 107 1.70 -1.65 -8.11
CA GLU A 107 2.11 -2.87 -8.82
C GLU A 107 2.28 -4.07 -7.89
N MET A 108 2.55 -3.85 -6.60
CA MET A 108 2.68 -4.89 -5.58
C MET A 108 1.33 -5.35 -5.01
N LYS A 109 0.26 -4.58 -5.30
CA LYS A 109 -1.08 -4.82 -4.75
C LYS A 109 -1.84 -5.88 -5.52
N PHE A 110 -2.62 -6.69 -4.80
CA PHE A 110 -3.59 -7.62 -5.39
C PHE A 110 -4.88 -7.65 -4.56
N ASP A 111 -5.95 -8.14 -5.16
CA ASP A 111 -7.21 -8.38 -4.45
C ASP A 111 -7.16 -9.77 -3.80
N SER A 112 -7.11 -9.80 -2.48
CA SER A 112 -7.10 -11.04 -1.70
C SER A 112 -8.49 -11.54 -1.32
N GLY A 113 -9.54 -10.75 -1.56
CA GLY A 113 -10.91 -11.05 -1.11
C GLY A 113 -11.12 -10.97 0.41
N THR A 114 -10.09 -10.57 1.20
CA THR A 114 -10.17 -10.56 2.67
C THR A 114 -10.77 -9.27 3.23
N GLY A 115 -10.90 -8.22 2.39
CA GLY A 115 -11.41 -6.91 2.80
C GLY A 115 -10.36 -5.97 3.38
N TRP A 116 -9.09 -6.32 3.27
CA TRP A 116 -7.95 -5.47 3.62
C TRP A 116 -7.01 -5.29 2.43
N PRO A 117 -6.40 -4.10 2.24
CA PRO A 117 -5.34 -3.90 1.25
C PRO A 117 -4.26 -4.96 1.38
N SER A 118 -3.98 -5.69 0.30
CA SER A 118 -3.06 -6.83 0.31
C SER A 118 -1.98 -6.66 -0.75
N PHE A 119 -0.74 -7.01 -0.38
CA PHE A 119 0.43 -6.85 -1.24
C PHE A 119 1.25 -8.15 -1.22
N PHE A 120 1.84 -8.54 -2.35
CA PHE A 120 2.65 -9.77 -2.42
C PHE A 120 4.14 -9.53 -2.19
N THR A 121 4.58 -8.27 -2.14
CA THR A 121 5.94 -7.83 -1.79
C THR A 121 5.88 -6.39 -1.29
N PHE A 122 7.02 -5.81 -0.91
CA PHE A 122 7.15 -4.46 -0.37
C PHE A 122 8.41 -3.75 -0.88
N ILE A 123 8.53 -2.44 -0.66
CA ILE A 123 9.72 -1.64 -1.00
C ILE A 123 10.86 -2.04 -0.04
N PRO A 124 12.03 -2.48 -0.55
CA PRO A 124 13.15 -2.94 0.26
C PRO A 124 13.55 -1.94 1.35
N GLY A 125 13.76 -2.46 2.57
CA GLY A 125 14.12 -1.63 3.73
C GLY A 125 12.98 -0.87 4.39
N ALA A 126 11.76 -0.90 3.82
CA ALA A 126 10.63 -0.13 4.35
C ALA A 126 9.93 -0.79 5.54
N LEU A 127 10.02 -2.10 5.68
CA LEU A 127 9.34 -2.88 6.69
C LEU A 127 10.31 -3.73 7.51
N GLN A 128 9.95 -3.97 8.77
CA GLN A 128 10.56 -4.93 9.68
C GLN A 128 9.48 -5.87 10.19
N THR A 129 9.88 -7.06 10.64
CA THR A 129 8.96 -8.09 11.15
C THR A 129 9.30 -8.48 12.58
N LYS A 130 8.28 -8.90 13.33
CA LYS A 130 8.43 -9.56 14.63
C LYS A 130 7.40 -10.67 14.75
N THR A 131 7.63 -11.62 15.67
CA THR A 131 6.62 -12.62 16.00
C THR A 131 5.58 -12.03 16.94
N ASP A 132 4.30 -12.18 16.59
CA ASP A 132 3.15 -11.77 17.39
C ASP A 132 2.53 -12.99 18.07
N TYR A 133 2.44 -12.94 19.41
CA TYR A 133 1.88 -13.99 20.28
C TYR A 133 0.54 -13.58 20.92
N LYS A 134 -0.12 -12.55 20.43
CA LYS A 134 -1.41 -12.05 21.02
C LYS A 134 -2.56 -13.05 20.91
N ILE A 135 -2.45 -14.01 19.98
CA ILE A 135 -3.42 -15.10 19.84
C ILE A 135 -2.72 -16.44 20.04
N ILE A 136 -3.50 -17.53 20.17
CA ILE A 136 -2.99 -18.89 20.47
C ILE A 136 -1.91 -19.36 19.47
N TYR A 137 -2.03 -18.96 18.19
CA TYR A 137 -1.05 -19.29 17.16
C TYR A 137 -0.14 -18.09 16.86
N PRO A 138 1.20 -18.27 16.84
CA PRO A 138 2.13 -17.19 16.51
C PRO A 138 1.90 -16.73 15.06
N ARG A 139 1.90 -15.41 14.87
CA ARG A 139 1.81 -14.77 13.55
C ARG A 139 3.05 -13.94 13.29
N THR A 140 3.36 -13.66 12.02
CA THR A 140 4.38 -12.70 11.66
C THR A 140 3.74 -11.32 11.48
N GLU A 141 3.94 -10.44 12.45
CA GLU A 141 3.60 -9.02 12.34
C GLU A 141 4.65 -8.29 11.52
N TYR A 142 4.23 -7.24 10.79
CA TYR A 142 5.16 -6.30 10.20
C TYR A 142 4.81 -4.85 10.55
N HIS A 143 5.85 -4.02 10.61
CA HIS A 143 5.77 -2.64 10.99
C HIS A 143 6.71 -1.76 10.16
N CYS A 144 6.44 -0.45 10.14
CA CYS A 144 7.24 0.52 9.42
C CYS A 144 8.66 0.60 9.99
N ALA A 145 9.68 0.43 9.15
CA ALA A 145 11.08 0.49 9.57
C ALA A 145 11.49 1.85 10.13
N ARG A 146 10.84 2.96 9.69
CA ARG A 146 11.17 4.32 10.10
C ARG A 146 10.56 4.71 11.46
N CYS A 147 9.30 4.38 11.71
CA CYS A 147 8.59 4.86 12.91
C CYS A 147 8.09 3.75 13.84
N GLY A 148 8.31 2.48 13.48
CA GLY A 148 7.85 1.33 14.25
C GLY A 148 6.33 1.16 14.29
N GLY A 149 5.57 1.88 13.44
CA GLY A 149 4.11 1.77 13.40
C GLY A 149 3.65 0.42 12.88
N HIS A 150 2.74 -0.25 13.60
CA HIS A 150 2.12 -1.51 13.18
C HIS A 150 1.34 -1.32 11.88
N HIS A 151 1.52 -2.21 10.93
CA HIS A 151 0.78 -2.19 9.67
C HIS A 151 -0.18 -3.37 9.52
N GLY A 152 0.23 -4.56 9.95
CA GLY A 152 -0.54 -5.78 9.80
C GLY A 152 0.30 -7.04 9.94
N HIS A 153 -0.10 -8.11 9.28
CA HIS A 153 0.54 -9.43 9.37
C HIS A 153 0.86 -10.00 7.98
N VAL A 154 1.88 -10.87 7.94
CA VAL A 154 2.29 -11.61 6.74
C VAL A 154 1.73 -13.02 6.80
N PHE A 155 1.16 -13.47 5.69
CA PHE A 155 0.62 -14.82 5.50
C PHE A 155 1.29 -15.49 4.29
N ASP A 156 1.22 -16.83 4.24
CA ASP A 156 1.79 -17.66 3.18
C ASP A 156 0.73 -18.12 2.16
N ASP A 157 -0.31 -17.32 1.98
CA ASP A 157 -1.45 -17.54 1.09
C ASP A 157 -1.53 -16.51 -0.06
N GLY A 158 -0.43 -15.85 -0.36
CA GLY A 158 -0.33 -14.86 -1.43
C GLY A 158 -0.04 -15.50 -2.80
N PRO A 159 -0.06 -14.69 -3.87
CA PRO A 159 0.21 -15.16 -5.23
C PRO A 159 1.69 -15.48 -5.46
N ALA A 160 1.94 -16.37 -6.42
CA ALA A 160 3.30 -16.60 -6.93
C ALA A 160 3.87 -15.27 -7.52
N PRO A 161 5.21 -15.10 -7.52
CA PRO A 161 6.23 -16.06 -7.12
C PRO A 161 6.60 -16.00 -5.64
N THR A 162 6.14 -14.99 -4.87
CA THR A 162 6.52 -14.85 -3.45
C THR A 162 5.75 -15.79 -2.53
N GLY A 163 4.51 -16.15 -2.88
CA GLY A 163 3.61 -16.87 -1.99
C GLY A 163 3.18 -16.07 -0.76
N LYS A 164 3.61 -14.80 -0.63
CA LYS A 164 3.37 -13.98 0.55
C LYS A 164 2.19 -13.04 0.33
N ARG A 165 1.40 -12.84 1.38
CA ARG A 165 0.38 -11.79 1.48
C ARG A 165 0.68 -10.90 2.69
N TYR A 166 1.07 -9.67 2.41
CA TYR A 166 1.16 -8.59 3.40
C TYR A 166 -0.24 -8.00 3.55
N CYS A 167 -0.99 -8.44 4.56
CA CYS A 167 -2.32 -7.97 4.88
C CYS A 167 -2.20 -6.68 5.69
N ASN A 168 -2.60 -5.54 5.11
CA ASN A 168 -2.35 -4.23 5.69
C ASN A 168 -3.65 -3.57 6.17
N ASN A 169 -3.62 -2.97 7.35
CA ASN A 169 -4.69 -2.06 7.76
C ASN A 169 -4.65 -0.80 6.88
N GLY A 170 -5.74 -0.48 6.20
CA GLY A 170 -5.75 0.65 5.28
C GLY A 170 -5.58 1.99 5.98
N VAL A 171 -6.05 2.15 7.24
CA VAL A 171 -5.82 3.37 8.04
C VAL A 171 -4.34 3.57 8.42
N ALA A 172 -3.50 2.54 8.31
CA ALA A 172 -2.05 2.63 8.48
C ALA A 172 -1.33 3.15 7.22
N LEU A 173 -2.06 3.33 6.11
CA LEU A 173 -1.53 3.79 4.83
C LEU A 173 -2.15 5.12 4.38
N ARG A 174 -1.40 5.86 3.57
CA ARG A 174 -1.90 6.89 2.65
C ARG A 174 -1.46 6.53 1.24
N PHE A 175 -2.27 6.86 0.25
CA PHE A 175 -1.94 6.66 -1.16
C PHE A 175 -1.51 7.97 -1.80
N ILE A 176 -0.40 7.94 -2.54
CA ILE A 176 0.09 9.04 -3.37
C ILE A 176 -0.06 8.58 -4.82
N PRO A 177 -1.01 9.13 -5.59
CA PRO A 177 -1.14 8.82 -7.01
C PRO A 177 0.07 9.35 -7.80
N LYS A 178 0.38 8.67 -8.90
CA LYS A 178 1.40 9.09 -9.86
C LYS A 178 0.96 10.32 -10.61
#